data_7f317aef7c4c11a5c6fdd4bb0c018efe
#
_entry.id   7f317aef7c4c11a5c6fdd4bb0c018efe
#
_cell.length_a   1.000
_cell.length_b   1.000
_cell.length_c   1.000
_cell.angle_alpha   90.00
_cell.angle_beta   90.00
_cell.angle_gamma   90.00
#
_symmetry.space_group_name_H-M   'P 1'
#
loop_
_entity.id
_entity.type
_entity.pdbx_description
1 polymer ?
#
loop_
_entity_poly.entity_id
_entity_poly.type
_entity_poly.pdbx_seq_one_letter_code
_entity_poly.pdbx_strand_id
1 'polypeptide(L)'
;MKSKNLTLASLFAGLLMFMNPTGSEACTRAVYLGPDNMVVTGRTMDWKEDPQSNLYLFPRGVQRRGAISDNTIQWTSKYGSVVTAGYDIGTCDGMNEKGLVANLLFLTESSYFRPDDNRPVMGLSIWTQYVLDNFATVDEA
;
A
#
# COMPACT_ATOMS: atom_id res chain seq x y z
N MET A 1 -56.44 -7.94 -5.57
CA MET A 1 -55.31 -7.06 -5.23
C MET A 1 -54.04 -7.77 -4.71
N LYS A 2 -54.06 -9.06 -4.37
CA LYS A 2 -52.88 -9.79 -3.81
C LYS A 2 -51.84 -10.26 -4.84
N SER A 3 -52.19 -10.42 -6.13
CA SER A 3 -51.26 -10.97 -7.14
C SER A 3 -50.26 -9.95 -7.66
N LYS A 4 -50.60 -8.67 -7.72
CA LYS A 4 -49.68 -7.60 -8.24
C LYS A 4 -48.49 -7.32 -7.33
N ASN A 5 -48.64 -7.52 -6.02
CA ASN A 5 -47.59 -7.29 -5.04
C ASN A 5 -46.55 -8.44 -5.03
N LEU A 6 -46.99 -9.65 -5.39
CA LEU A 6 -46.11 -10.81 -5.45
C LEU A 6 -45.18 -10.72 -6.67
N THR A 7 -45.69 -10.26 -7.82
CA THR A 7 -44.90 -10.06 -9.04
C THR A 7 -43.87 -8.93 -8.91
N LEU A 8 -44.20 -7.87 -8.19
CA LEU A 8 -43.27 -6.75 -7.95
C LEU A 8 -42.15 -7.15 -7.00
N ALA A 9 -42.47 -7.93 -5.94
CA ALA A 9 -41.48 -8.46 -5.01
C ALA A 9 -40.50 -9.45 -5.69
N SER A 10 -41.01 -10.30 -6.62
CA SER A 10 -40.18 -11.22 -7.37
C SER A 10 -39.25 -10.52 -8.37
N LEU A 11 -39.71 -9.41 -8.99
CA LEU A 11 -38.88 -8.59 -9.87
C LEU A 11 -37.78 -7.86 -9.10
N PHE A 12 -38.10 -7.38 -7.89
CA PHE A 12 -37.11 -6.69 -7.03
C PHE A 12 -36.05 -7.67 -6.47
N ALA A 13 -36.47 -8.87 -6.06
CA ALA A 13 -35.57 -9.95 -5.63
C ALA A 13 -34.67 -10.44 -6.79
N GLY A 14 -35.21 -10.53 -8.02
CA GLY A 14 -34.45 -10.87 -9.20
C GLY A 14 -33.39 -9.81 -9.57
N LEU A 15 -33.71 -8.53 -9.42
CA LEU A 15 -32.79 -7.43 -9.70
C LEU A 15 -31.64 -7.37 -8.69
N LEU A 16 -31.86 -7.73 -7.43
CA LEU A 16 -30.82 -7.81 -6.40
C LEU A 16 -29.83 -8.97 -6.63
N MET A 17 -30.24 -10.04 -7.32
CA MET A 17 -29.35 -11.16 -7.67
C MET A 17 -28.37 -10.85 -8.80
N PHE A 18 -28.60 -9.80 -9.59
CA PHE A 18 -27.68 -9.35 -10.65
C PHE A 18 -26.69 -8.29 -10.18
N MET A 19 -26.82 -7.77 -8.96
CA MET A 19 -25.81 -6.96 -8.32
C MET A 19 -24.77 -7.88 -7.67
N ASN A 20 -24.02 -8.63 -8.51
CA ASN A 20 -22.76 -9.20 -8.03
C ASN A 20 -21.87 -8.00 -7.69
N PRO A 21 -21.49 -7.79 -6.42
CA PRO A 21 -20.42 -6.86 -6.15
C PRO A 21 -19.20 -7.48 -6.87
N THR A 22 -18.79 -6.87 -7.96
CA THR A 22 -17.45 -7.09 -8.49
C THR A 22 -16.54 -6.80 -7.32
N GLY A 23 -15.86 -7.81 -6.79
CA GLY A 23 -14.97 -7.66 -5.66
C GLY A 23 -14.05 -6.47 -5.95
N SER A 24 -14.07 -5.47 -5.11
CA SER A 24 -13.13 -4.37 -5.21
C SER A 24 -11.75 -4.96 -4.92
N GLU A 25 -10.95 -5.15 -5.94
CA GLU A 25 -9.54 -5.54 -5.82
C GLU A 25 -8.67 -4.36 -5.38
N ALA A 26 -9.22 -3.50 -4.53
CA ALA A 26 -8.53 -2.30 -4.06
C ALA A 26 -8.22 -2.42 -2.58
N CYS A 27 -6.93 -2.29 -2.24
CA CYS A 27 -6.49 -2.19 -0.85
C CYS A 27 -7.17 -1.02 -0.14
N THR A 28 -7.63 -1.23 1.09
CA THR A 28 -8.24 -0.18 1.92
C THR A 28 -7.25 0.25 3.00
N ARG A 29 -7.17 1.55 3.24
CA ARG A 29 -6.42 2.14 4.34
C ARG A 29 -7.33 2.97 5.21
N ALA A 30 -7.24 2.80 6.53
CA ALA A 30 -7.92 3.60 7.54
C ALA A 30 -6.91 4.20 8.50
N VAL A 31 -7.16 5.45 8.92
CA VAL A 31 -6.37 6.15 9.93
C VAL A 31 -7.31 6.57 11.05
N TYR A 32 -7.01 6.15 12.27
CA TYR A 32 -7.67 6.60 13.47
C TYR A 32 -6.82 7.65 14.18
N LEU A 33 -7.41 8.80 14.44
CA LEU A 33 -6.81 9.87 15.23
C LEU A 33 -7.39 9.84 16.64
N GLY A 34 -6.59 9.42 17.58
CA GLY A 34 -6.97 9.30 18.99
C GLY A 34 -6.54 10.50 19.85
N PRO A 35 -6.82 10.46 21.16
CA PRO A 35 -6.32 11.47 22.11
C PRO A 35 -4.78 11.45 22.17
N ASP A 36 -4.21 12.52 22.72
CA ASP A 36 -2.76 12.68 22.93
C ASP A 36 -1.90 12.49 21.66
N ASN A 37 -2.43 12.92 20.52
CA ASN A 37 -1.79 12.78 19.20
C ASN A 37 -1.53 11.32 18.79
N MET A 38 -2.26 10.36 19.38
CA MET A 38 -2.18 8.97 18.96
C MET A 38 -2.71 8.82 17.54
N VAL A 39 -1.92 8.18 16.67
CA VAL A 39 -2.30 7.85 15.30
C VAL A 39 -2.17 6.33 15.12
N VAL A 40 -3.26 5.69 14.72
CA VAL A 40 -3.26 4.27 14.38
C VAL A 40 -3.62 4.11 12.91
N THR A 41 -2.77 3.45 12.15
CA THR A 41 -3.01 3.14 10.74
C THR A 41 -3.25 1.65 10.59
N GLY A 42 -4.36 1.28 9.96
CA GLY A 42 -4.68 -0.08 9.54
C GLY A 42 -4.91 -0.14 8.04
N ARG A 43 -4.59 -1.29 7.44
CA ARG A 43 -4.85 -1.50 6.02
C ARG A 43 -5.20 -2.96 5.73
N THR A 44 -5.96 -3.20 4.66
CA THR A 44 -6.12 -4.52 4.05
C THR A 44 -5.24 -4.62 2.82
N MET A 45 -4.62 -5.78 2.61
CA MET A 45 -3.92 -6.09 1.37
C MET A 45 -4.81 -7.01 0.55
N ASP A 46 -5.59 -6.41 -0.35
CA ASP A 46 -6.46 -7.15 -1.25
C ASP A 46 -5.63 -7.50 -2.51
N TRP A 47 -5.13 -8.72 -2.54
CA TRP A 47 -4.29 -9.21 -3.61
C TRP A 47 -4.77 -10.60 -4.05
N LYS A 48 -4.70 -10.89 -5.32
CA LYS A 48 -5.23 -12.13 -5.90
C LYS A 48 -4.50 -13.41 -5.45
N GLU A 49 -3.28 -13.27 -4.94
CA GLU A 49 -2.43 -14.36 -4.49
C GLU A 49 -1.93 -14.07 -3.08
N ASP A 50 -1.62 -15.10 -2.31
CA ASP A 50 -0.96 -14.94 -1.01
C ASP A 50 0.47 -14.37 -1.24
N PRO A 51 0.75 -13.13 -0.79
CA PRO A 51 2.06 -12.52 -0.95
C PRO A 51 3.11 -13.10 0.01
N GLN A 52 2.77 -14.09 0.83
CA GLN A 52 3.65 -14.74 1.81
C GLN A 52 4.41 -13.70 2.66
N SER A 53 3.67 -12.73 3.20
CA SER A 53 4.26 -11.59 3.89
C SER A 53 4.99 -11.99 5.16
N ASN A 54 6.24 -11.58 5.26
CA ASN A 54 7.06 -11.70 6.47
C ASN A 54 7.30 -10.32 7.11
N LEU A 55 7.56 -10.33 8.41
CA LEU A 55 7.91 -9.13 9.17
C LEU A 55 9.43 -9.01 9.28
N TYR A 56 9.95 -7.85 8.89
CA TYR A 56 11.37 -7.53 8.96
C TYR A 56 11.63 -6.34 9.87
N LEU A 57 12.74 -6.43 10.60
CA LEU A 57 13.32 -5.33 11.37
C LEU A 57 14.60 -4.86 10.68
N PHE A 58 14.59 -3.65 10.17
CA PHE A 58 15.77 -3.04 9.55
C PHE A 58 16.41 -2.00 10.49
N PRO A 59 17.70 -2.10 10.76
CA PRO A 59 18.41 -1.09 11.53
C PRO A 59 18.73 0.16 10.69
N ARG A 60 19.19 1.21 11.35
CA ARG A 60 19.84 2.35 10.69
C ARG A 60 21.14 1.89 9.99
N GLY A 61 21.58 2.66 9.01
CA GLY A 61 22.89 2.46 8.36
C GLY A 61 22.90 1.39 7.26
N VAL A 62 21.75 0.83 6.88
CA VAL A 62 21.66 -0.10 5.75
C VAL A 62 21.85 0.65 4.45
N GLN A 63 22.83 0.22 3.65
CA GLN A 63 23.03 0.73 2.29
C GLN A 63 22.05 0.09 1.34
N ARG A 64 21.39 0.90 0.52
CA ARG A 64 20.35 0.44 -0.40
C ARG A 64 20.52 1.06 -1.78
N ARG A 65 19.90 0.37 -2.75
CA ARG A 65 19.81 0.81 -4.15
C ARG A 65 18.34 0.77 -4.58
N GLY A 66 17.93 1.77 -5.36
CA GLY A 66 16.56 1.91 -5.83
C GLY A 66 16.16 0.90 -6.92
N ALA A 67 17.12 0.38 -7.70
CA ALA A 67 16.88 -0.61 -8.74
C ALA A 67 18.18 -1.36 -9.10
N ILE A 68 18.05 -2.42 -9.90
CA ILE A 68 19.17 -3.14 -10.54
C ILE A 68 19.55 -2.40 -11.83
N SER A 69 20.02 -1.17 -11.70
CA SER A 69 20.41 -0.31 -12.82
C SER A 69 21.63 0.50 -12.40
N ASP A 70 22.51 0.81 -13.34
CA ASP A 70 23.67 1.67 -13.06
C ASP A 70 23.21 3.09 -12.72
N ASN A 71 22.16 3.57 -13.41
CA ASN A 71 21.54 4.87 -13.11
C ASN A 71 20.40 4.71 -12.11
N THR A 72 20.72 4.40 -10.85
CA THR A 72 19.72 4.25 -9.77
C THR A 72 20.09 5.11 -8.58
N ILE A 73 19.05 5.55 -7.84
CA ILE A 73 19.25 6.22 -6.56
C ILE A 73 19.89 5.27 -5.55
N GLN A 74 20.83 5.78 -4.77
CA GLN A 74 21.47 5.05 -3.67
C GLN A 74 21.38 5.88 -2.40
N TRP A 75 21.15 5.20 -1.26
CA TRP A 75 21.08 5.86 0.04
C TRP A 75 21.54 4.95 1.16
N THR A 76 21.76 5.54 2.32
CA THR A 76 21.96 4.82 3.58
C THR A 76 20.79 5.16 4.50
N SER A 77 20.11 4.17 5.07
CA SER A 77 18.94 4.38 5.93
C SER A 77 19.31 5.26 7.13
N LYS A 78 18.58 6.36 7.29
CA LYS A 78 18.72 7.28 8.44
C LYS A 78 17.97 6.74 9.66
N TYR A 79 16.88 6.01 9.41
CA TYR A 79 15.97 5.50 10.43
C TYR A 79 15.86 3.99 10.35
N GLY A 80 15.74 3.34 11.52
CA GLY A 80 15.33 1.96 11.62
C GLY A 80 13.83 1.83 11.37
N SER A 81 13.39 0.67 10.88
CA SER A 81 11.98 0.43 10.56
C SER A 81 11.56 -1.02 10.81
N VAL A 82 10.28 -1.20 11.12
CA VAL A 82 9.59 -2.49 11.09
C VAL A 82 8.70 -2.50 9.87
N VAL A 83 8.82 -3.52 9.04
CA VAL A 83 8.10 -3.59 7.76
C VAL A 83 7.54 -4.96 7.48
N THR A 84 6.47 -5.03 6.68
CA THR A 84 6.04 -6.25 6.02
C THR A 84 6.52 -6.24 4.58
N ALA A 85 7.13 -7.35 4.15
CA ALA A 85 7.54 -7.55 2.78
C ALA A 85 6.56 -8.50 2.07
N GLY A 86 6.20 -8.19 0.84
CA GLY A 86 5.52 -9.12 -0.04
C GLY A 86 6.53 -9.94 -0.83
N TYR A 87 6.31 -11.25 -0.88
CA TYR A 87 7.18 -12.24 -1.55
C TYR A 87 8.64 -12.20 -1.12
N ASP A 88 8.93 -11.67 0.07
CA ASP A 88 10.28 -11.38 0.57
C ASP A 88 11.13 -10.47 -0.35
N ILE A 89 10.48 -9.75 -1.26
CA ILE A 89 11.16 -8.91 -2.26
C ILE A 89 11.01 -7.43 -1.96
N GLY A 90 9.78 -6.97 -1.66
CA GLY A 90 9.47 -5.55 -1.57
C GLY A 90 8.75 -5.16 -0.29
N THR A 91 9.08 -4.00 0.25
CA THR A 91 8.39 -3.43 1.39
C THR A 91 6.99 -2.97 0.98
N CYS A 92 5.96 -3.64 1.51
CA CYS A 92 4.57 -3.28 1.27
C CYS A 92 4.08 -2.25 2.29
N ASP A 93 4.41 -2.45 3.56
CA ASP A 93 3.97 -1.63 4.68
C ASP A 93 5.07 -1.51 5.70
N GLY A 94 5.03 -0.44 6.47
CA GLY A 94 5.94 -0.32 7.59
C GLY A 94 5.80 0.97 8.37
N MET A 95 6.52 1.00 9.47
CA MET A 95 6.67 2.17 10.33
C MET A 95 8.14 2.31 10.70
N ASN A 96 8.65 3.54 10.63
CA ASN A 96 10.00 3.82 11.11
C ASN A 96 9.99 4.27 12.59
N GLU A 97 11.17 4.34 13.17
CA GLU A 97 11.36 4.73 14.58
C GLU A 97 10.95 6.17 14.93
N LYS A 98 10.60 6.99 13.93
CA LYS A 98 10.02 8.32 14.09
C LYS A 98 8.49 8.31 14.11
N GLY A 99 7.88 7.13 13.89
CA GLY A 99 6.44 6.97 13.82
C GLY A 99 5.86 7.27 12.43
N LEU A 100 6.69 7.50 11.41
CA LEU A 100 6.20 7.63 10.04
C LEU A 100 5.74 6.26 9.55
N VAL A 101 4.49 6.18 9.09
CA VAL A 101 3.89 4.99 8.48
C VAL A 101 3.80 5.19 6.98
N ALA A 102 4.26 4.19 6.22
CA ALA A 102 4.13 4.15 4.77
C ALA A 102 3.48 2.83 4.33
N ASN A 103 2.57 2.91 3.36
CA ASN A 103 1.83 1.78 2.82
C ASN A 103 1.86 1.82 1.29
N LEU A 104 2.12 0.70 0.66
CA LEU A 104 2.00 0.53 -0.78
C LEU A 104 0.60 0.01 -1.10
N LEU A 105 -0.21 0.82 -1.77
CA LEU A 105 -1.55 0.46 -2.24
C LEU A 105 -1.54 0.37 -3.77
N PHE A 106 -2.20 -0.67 -4.29
CA PHE A 106 -2.33 -0.85 -5.73
C PHE A 106 -3.51 -0.02 -6.27
N LEU A 107 -3.26 0.68 -7.37
CA LEU A 107 -4.29 1.38 -8.13
C LEU A 107 -4.07 1.09 -9.62
N THR A 108 -5.05 0.45 -10.26
CA THR A 108 -4.97 0.02 -11.67
C THR A 108 -4.73 1.19 -12.63
N GLU A 109 -5.32 2.36 -12.32
CA GLU A 109 -5.23 3.57 -13.12
C GLU A 109 -3.92 4.35 -12.91
N SER A 110 -3.03 3.86 -12.05
CA SER A 110 -1.75 4.52 -11.81
C SER A 110 -0.92 4.62 -13.08
N SER A 111 -0.47 5.83 -13.38
CA SER A 111 0.46 6.09 -14.47
C SER A 111 1.84 6.39 -13.91
N TYR A 112 2.81 5.58 -14.29
CA TYR A 112 4.19 5.78 -13.87
C TYR A 112 4.94 6.56 -14.93
N PHE A 113 5.62 7.60 -14.48
CA PHE A 113 6.46 8.41 -15.35
C PHE A 113 7.60 7.56 -15.92
N ARG A 114 7.76 7.58 -17.24
CA ARG A 114 8.95 7.03 -17.91
C ARG A 114 9.92 8.17 -18.11
N PRO A 115 11.08 8.19 -17.42
CA PRO A 115 12.05 9.25 -17.62
C PRO A 115 12.66 9.11 -19.01
N ASP A 116 12.39 10.09 -19.88
CA ASP A 116 13.18 10.32 -21.08
C ASP A 116 14.45 11.10 -20.76
N ASP A 117 14.64 11.43 -19.48
CA ASP A 117 15.77 12.15 -18.93
C ASP A 117 16.66 11.18 -18.11
N ASN A 118 17.91 11.52 -17.94
CA ASN A 118 18.89 10.73 -17.20
C ASN A 118 18.69 10.75 -15.68
N ARG A 119 17.46 10.96 -15.17
CA ARG A 119 17.20 10.89 -13.72
C ARG A 119 17.44 9.50 -13.19
N PRO A 120 18.00 9.36 -11.97
CA PRO A 120 18.15 8.06 -11.34
C PRO A 120 16.78 7.39 -11.14
N VAL A 121 16.71 6.10 -11.42
CA VAL A 121 15.48 5.31 -11.33
C VAL A 121 15.32 4.64 -9.98
N MET A 122 14.07 4.42 -9.58
CA MET A 122 13.67 3.66 -8.40
C MET A 122 12.53 2.70 -8.77
N GLY A 123 12.65 1.44 -8.35
CA GLY A 123 11.58 0.46 -8.51
C GLY A 123 10.48 0.65 -7.48
N LEU A 124 9.25 0.27 -7.82
CA LEU A 124 8.09 0.34 -6.92
C LEU A 124 8.29 -0.49 -5.64
N SER A 125 8.91 -1.65 -5.75
CA SER A 125 9.12 -2.57 -4.62
C SER A 125 10.02 -2.01 -3.52
N ILE A 126 10.77 -0.96 -3.78
CA ILE A 126 11.68 -0.34 -2.81
C ILE A 126 11.26 1.09 -2.39
N TRP A 127 10.24 1.66 -3.05
CA TRP A 127 9.81 3.04 -2.79
C TRP A 127 9.33 3.25 -1.35
N THR A 128 8.47 2.37 -0.85
CA THR A 128 7.99 2.43 0.55
C THR A 128 9.16 2.40 1.53
N GLN A 129 10.16 1.54 1.27
CA GLN A 129 11.36 1.48 2.10
C GLN A 129 12.19 2.75 2.03
N TYR A 130 12.29 3.37 0.86
CA TYR A 130 12.98 4.65 0.69
C TYR A 130 12.35 5.76 1.56
N VAL A 131 11.03 5.82 1.59
CA VAL A 131 10.30 6.77 2.43
C VAL A 131 10.60 6.53 3.91
N LEU A 132 10.50 5.30 4.38
CA LEU A 132 10.75 4.94 5.78
C LEU A 132 12.20 5.18 6.19
N ASP A 133 13.14 4.96 5.31
CA ASP A 133 14.58 5.12 5.57
C ASP A 133 15.01 6.58 5.69
N ASN A 134 14.34 7.50 4.98
CA ASN A 134 14.87 8.86 4.77
C ASN A 134 14.10 9.96 5.47
N PHE A 135 12.80 9.79 5.77
CA PHE A 135 11.92 10.84 6.25
C PHE A 135 11.39 10.55 7.65
N ALA A 136 11.23 11.61 8.46
CA ALA A 136 10.68 11.51 9.80
C ALA A 136 9.18 11.84 9.85
N THR A 137 8.69 12.65 8.92
CA THR A 137 7.32 13.16 8.87
C THR A 137 6.72 13.02 7.49
N VAL A 138 5.40 13.15 7.39
CA VAL A 138 4.68 13.15 6.11
C VAL A 138 5.06 14.37 5.27
N ASP A 139 5.30 15.53 5.93
CA ASP A 139 5.64 16.77 5.23
C ASP A 139 7.03 16.72 4.59
N GLU A 140 7.94 15.90 5.12
CA GLU A 140 9.26 15.69 4.53
C GLU A 140 9.22 14.72 3.33
N ALA A 141 8.24 13.81 3.31
CA ALA A 141 8.11 12.75 2.31
C ALA A 141 7.36 13.18 1.06
#